data_2b5cd9a57063e711e7d6bf3e592ee96b
#
_entry.id   2b5cd9a57063e711e7d6bf3e592ee96b
#
_cell.length_a   1.000
_cell.length_b   1.000
_cell.length_c   1.000
_cell.angle_alpha   90.00
_cell.angle_beta   90.00
_cell.angle_gamma   90.00
#
_symmetry.space_group_name_H-M   'P 1'
#
loop_
_entity.id
_entity.type
_entity.pdbx_description
1 polymer ?
#
loop_
_entity_poly.entity_id
_entity_poly.type
_entity_poly.pdbx_seq_one_letter_code
_entity_poly.pdbx_strand_id
1 'polypeptide(L)'
;MSIRAVSLLASCALLAAPAHQPTSSSGRLVFVSNEASHDVSVIDAATNAVVARIPVGGRARGIHVSPDGSRVYVATSDDKPQTESSVDGIAILDVASKKVVARYRVGSDPEQFAVVPDGSRLYASNEDGGTATAIDLKTGKHVATLVVGIEPEGVAASPDGRWVYVTSETSNSVSLIDARTNTVVGNLLVDLRPRAVAFSPDGTRAFVTAEVGGTLTVVDTKTRDIVSTVPIEGGEGKPVGVVVSPDGRRVYVASGRTGTLSVIDAATLEVIKTVAVGKRPWGVTISRDGRYVYTANGLSNDVSVIDARTNRVAATIKAGQRPWGIALP
;
A
#
# COMPACT_ATOMS: atom_id res chain seq x y z
N MET A 1 -57.38 -11.87 -69.83
CA MET A 1 -57.35 -11.27 -68.46
C MET A 1 -56.22 -11.91 -67.69
N SER A 2 -55.06 -11.21 -67.56
CA SER A 2 -53.87 -11.70 -66.87
C SER A 2 -53.71 -10.95 -65.59
N ILE A 3 -53.77 -11.65 -64.49
CA ILE A 3 -53.56 -11.11 -63.15
C ILE A 3 -52.06 -11.22 -62.84
N ARG A 4 -51.42 -10.07 -62.66
CA ARG A 4 -49.99 -10.01 -62.19
C ARG A 4 -49.98 -10.03 -60.68
N ALA A 5 -49.26 -11.02 -60.12
CA ALA A 5 -48.95 -11.13 -58.71
C ALA A 5 -47.77 -10.18 -58.40
N VAL A 6 -47.97 -9.30 -57.36
CA VAL A 6 -46.97 -8.44 -56.83
C VAL A 6 -46.39 -9.12 -55.56
N SER A 7 -45.13 -9.52 -55.60
CA SER A 7 -44.39 -10.04 -54.44
C SER A 7 -43.84 -8.88 -53.60
N LEU A 8 -44.26 -8.74 -52.35
CA LEU A 8 -43.65 -7.86 -51.36
C LEU A 8 -42.47 -8.60 -50.73
N LEU A 9 -41.27 -8.10 -50.94
CA LEU A 9 -40.06 -8.50 -50.17
C LEU A 9 -40.03 -7.67 -48.90
N ALA A 10 -40.24 -8.28 -47.74
CA ALA A 10 -40.00 -7.67 -46.45
C ALA A 10 -38.52 -7.78 -46.08
N SER A 11 -37.79 -6.66 -46.07
CA SER A 11 -36.42 -6.54 -45.56
C SER A 11 -36.43 -6.48 -44.05
N CYS A 12 -36.02 -7.57 -43.39
CA CYS A 12 -35.68 -7.57 -41.95
C CYS A 12 -34.33 -6.88 -41.75
N ALA A 13 -34.32 -5.66 -41.27
CA ALA A 13 -33.13 -4.99 -40.77
C ALA A 13 -32.80 -5.57 -39.36
N LEU A 14 -31.72 -6.36 -39.27
CA LEU A 14 -31.12 -6.72 -37.99
C LEU A 14 -30.51 -5.44 -37.36
N LEU A 15 -31.14 -4.91 -36.32
CA LEU A 15 -30.53 -3.93 -35.42
C LEU A 15 -29.43 -4.66 -34.61
N ALA A 16 -28.17 -4.38 -34.95
CA ALA A 16 -27.04 -4.78 -34.13
C ALA A 16 -27.09 -4.01 -32.80
N ALA A 17 -27.20 -4.73 -31.70
CA ALA A 17 -27.05 -4.16 -30.37
C ALA A 17 -25.69 -3.48 -30.23
N PRO A 18 -25.59 -2.31 -29.57
CA PRO A 18 -24.31 -1.64 -29.38
C PRO A 18 -23.39 -2.54 -28.54
N ALA A 19 -22.20 -2.79 -29.08
CA ALA A 19 -21.13 -3.47 -28.36
C ALA A 19 -20.86 -2.72 -27.07
N HIS A 20 -21.02 -3.39 -25.94
CA HIS A 20 -20.66 -2.89 -24.63
C HIS A 20 -19.13 -2.61 -24.64
N GLN A 21 -18.74 -1.34 -24.69
CA GLN A 21 -17.33 -0.98 -24.47
C GLN A 21 -17.01 -1.30 -23.03
N PRO A 22 -15.91 -2.01 -22.74
CA PRO A 22 -15.52 -2.26 -21.35
C PRO A 22 -15.20 -0.91 -20.69
N THR A 23 -16.00 -0.53 -19.73
CA THR A 23 -15.67 0.56 -18.79
C THR A 23 -14.30 0.26 -18.19
N SER A 24 -13.41 1.25 -18.13
CA SER A 24 -12.04 1.13 -17.62
C SER A 24 -12.02 0.34 -16.30
N SER A 25 -11.35 -0.79 -16.30
CA SER A 25 -11.29 -1.74 -15.17
C SER A 25 -10.36 -1.27 -14.03
N SER A 26 -9.80 -0.06 -14.09
CA SER A 26 -8.77 0.42 -13.17
C SER A 26 -9.21 0.50 -11.71
N GLY A 27 -10.49 0.78 -11.43
CA GLY A 27 -11.03 0.83 -10.07
C GLY A 27 -11.36 -0.52 -9.42
N ARG A 28 -11.09 -1.63 -10.13
CA ARG A 28 -11.42 -3.01 -9.68
C ARG A 28 -10.20 -3.88 -9.43
N LEU A 29 -9.00 -3.37 -9.63
CA LEU A 29 -7.79 -4.16 -9.47
C LEU A 29 -7.14 -3.93 -8.11
N VAL A 30 -6.67 -5.01 -7.50
CA VAL A 30 -5.84 -5.02 -6.30
C VAL A 30 -4.48 -5.57 -6.69
N PHE A 31 -3.42 -4.87 -6.30
CA PHE A 31 -2.05 -5.22 -6.60
C PHE A 31 -1.35 -5.69 -5.33
N VAL A 32 -0.69 -6.84 -5.39
CA VAL A 32 -0.01 -7.46 -4.25
C VAL A 32 1.43 -7.75 -4.63
N SER A 33 2.37 -7.12 -3.94
CA SER A 33 3.79 -7.44 -4.08
C SER A 33 4.11 -8.73 -3.35
N ASN A 34 4.83 -9.64 -4.01
CA ASN A 34 5.20 -10.94 -3.49
C ASN A 34 6.71 -11.04 -3.37
N GLU A 35 7.20 -10.97 -2.15
CA GLU A 35 8.63 -10.85 -1.84
C GLU A 35 9.44 -12.02 -2.40
N ALA A 36 9.00 -13.26 -2.17
CA ALA A 36 9.76 -14.45 -2.52
C ALA A 36 9.50 -14.99 -3.93
N SER A 37 8.37 -14.63 -4.58
CA SER A 37 8.16 -14.96 -6.00
C SER A 37 8.59 -13.85 -6.95
N HIS A 38 9.07 -12.70 -6.43
CA HIS A 38 9.62 -11.57 -7.21
C HIS A 38 8.65 -11.02 -8.26
N ASP A 39 7.38 -11.03 -7.93
CA ASP A 39 6.31 -10.60 -8.83
C ASP A 39 5.25 -9.74 -8.12
N VAL A 40 4.35 -9.18 -8.92
CA VAL A 40 3.12 -8.55 -8.45
C VAL A 40 1.94 -9.37 -8.93
N SER A 41 1.12 -9.86 -8.01
CA SER A 41 -0.19 -10.43 -8.32
C SER A 41 -1.20 -9.32 -8.58
N VAL A 42 -1.94 -9.43 -9.67
CA VAL A 42 -3.06 -8.55 -10.02
C VAL A 42 -4.35 -9.30 -9.78
N ILE A 43 -5.19 -8.80 -8.88
CA ILE A 43 -6.45 -9.43 -8.47
C ILE A 43 -7.62 -8.57 -8.97
N ASP A 44 -8.61 -9.18 -9.60
CA ASP A 44 -9.90 -8.53 -9.87
C ASP A 44 -10.76 -8.59 -8.58
N ALA A 45 -11.02 -7.43 -7.99
CA ALA A 45 -11.77 -7.32 -6.74
C ALA A 45 -13.24 -7.73 -6.85
N ALA A 46 -13.82 -7.80 -8.05
CA ALA A 46 -15.21 -8.24 -8.21
C ALA A 46 -15.35 -9.76 -8.24
N THR A 47 -14.32 -10.45 -8.74
CA THR A 47 -14.31 -11.91 -8.86
C THR A 47 -13.44 -12.58 -7.80
N ASN A 48 -12.62 -11.80 -7.08
CA ASN A 48 -11.58 -12.29 -6.17
C ASN A 48 -10.60 -13.27 -6.84
N ALA A 49 -10.33 -13.07 -8.12
CA ALA A 49 -9.44 -13.93 -8.91
C ALA A 49 -8.14 -13.20 -9.25
N VAL A 50 -7.02 -13.92 -9.20
CA VAL A 50 -5.74 -13.44 -9.76
C VAL A 50 -5.83 -13.48 -11.27
N VAL A 51 -5.78 -12.31 -11.91
CA VAL A 51 -5.93 -12.15 -13.38
C VAL A 51 -4.58 -11.97 -14.09
N ALA A 52 -3.52 -11.69 -13.36
CA ALA A 52 -2.16 -11.60 -13.88
C ALA A 52 -1.11 -11.75 -12.76
N ARG A 53 0.11 -12.12 -13.16
CA ARG A 53 1.33 -11.99 -12.36
C ARG A 53 2.37 -11.28 -13.20
N ILE A 54 3.01 -10.26 -12.62
CA ILE A 54 3.96 -9.38 -13.32
C ILE A 54 5.32 -9.52 -12.64
N PRO A 55 6.31 -10.17 -13.26
CA PRO A 55 7.66 -10.25 -12.70
C PRO A 55 8.27 -8.86 -12.57
N VAL A 56 8.92 -8.56 -11.44
CA VAL A 56 9.57 -7.28 -11.17
C VAL A 56 11.10 -7.39 -11.04
N GLY A 57 11.62 -8.60 -11.05
CA GLY A 57 13.06 -8.86 -11.16
C GLY A 57 13.84 -8.81 -9.84
N GLY A 58 13.18 -8.62 -8.70
CA GLY A 58 13.77 -8.61 -7.36
C GLY A 58 12.74 -8.84 -6.29
N ARG A 59 13.15 -8.89 -5.02
CA ARG A 59 12.27 -8.93 -3.85
C ARG A 59 11.29 -7.75 -3.95
N ALA A 60 10.00 -8.03 -3.99
CA ALA A 60 8.96 -7.00 -4.15
C ALA A 60 8.33 -6.69 -2.78
N ARG A 61 8.46 -5.45 -2.30
CA ARG A 61 7.97 -5.01 -0.98
C ARG A 61 6.97 -3.87 -1.09
N GLY A 62 7.33 -2.65 -0.74
CA GLY A 62 6.44 -1.50 -0.83
C GLY A 62 5.76 -1.40 -2.19
N ILE A 63 4.45 -1.11 -2.20
CA ILE A 63 3.67 -1.01 -3.42
C ILE A 63 2.66 0.14 -3.33
N HIS A 64 2.53 0.90 -4.41
CA HIS A 64 1.58 2.02 -4.50
C HIS A 64 1.03 2.13 -5.92
N VAL A 65 -0.23 2.56 -6.05
CA VAL A 65 -0.86 2.81 -7.34
C VAL A 65 -0.91 4.30 -7.60
N SER A 66 -0.61 4.75 -8.82
CA SER A 66 -0.71 6.15 -9.21
C SER A 66 -2.15 6.67 -9.06
N PRO A 67 -2.36 7.98 -8.80
CA PRO A 67 -3.71 8.53 -8.59
C PRO A 67 -4.68 8.26 -9.75
N ASP A 68 -4.17 8.17 -10.98
CA ASP A 68 -4.94 7.86 -12.19
C ASP A 68 -5.13 6.35 -12.44
N GLY A 69 -4.53 5.50 -11.61
CA GLY A 69 -4.58 4.03 -11.73
C GLY A 69 -3.80 3.46 -12.92
N SER A 70 -3.04 4.25 -13.65
CA SER A 70 -2.32 3.81 -14.86
C SER A 70 -0.97 3.14 -14.56
N ARG A 71 -0.38 3.43 -13.40
CA ARG A 71 0.93 2.93 -12.96
C ARG A 71 0.86 2.26 -11.61
N VAL A 72 1.70 1.25 -11.43
CA VAL A 72 2.00 0.67 -10.11
C VAL A 72 3.49 0.83 -9.86
N TYR A 73 3.82 1.40 -8.71
CA TYR A 73 5.17 1.54 -8.22
C TYR A 73 5.45 0.42 -7.23
N VAL A 74 6.64 -0.18 -7.30
CA VAL A 74 7.02 -1.31 -6.41
C VAL A 74 8.46 -1.11 -5.97
N ALA A 75 8.70 -1.09 -4.67
CA ALA A 75 10.05 -1.16 -4.11
C ALA A 75 10.60 -2.57 -4.37
N THR A 76 11.77 -2.63 -4.96
CA THR A 76 12.45 -3.89 -5.30
C THR A 76 13.90 -3.84 -4.87
N SER A 77 14.40 -4.96 -4.33
CA SER A 77 15.80 -5.15 -3.97
C SER A 77 16.28 -6.55 -4.33
N ASP A 78 17.58 -6.78 -4.26
CA ASP A 78 18.14 -8.13 -4.33
C ASP A 78 18.26 -8.75 -2.91
N ASP A 79 18.77 -9.97 -2.83
CA ASP A 79 18.96 -10.67 -1.56
C ASP A 79 20.34 -10.41 -0.92
N LYS A 80 21.10 -9.42 -1.43
CA LYS A 80 22.47 -9.11 -0.96
C LYS A 80 22.45 -7.83 -0.14
N PRO A 81 22.55 -7.91 1.18
CA PRO A 81 22.57 -6.71 2.03
C PRO A 81 23.81 -5.86 1.74
N GLN A 82 23.66 -4.54 1.97
CA GLN A 82 24.71 -3.52 1.89
C GLN A 82 25.37 -3.37 0.49
N THR A 83 24.72 -3.86 -0.56
CA THR A 83 25.23 -3.74 -1.93
C THR A 83 24.13 -3.25 -2.85
N GLU A 84 24.21 -2.00 -3.32
CA GLU A 84 23.29 -1.50 -4.33
C GLU A 84 23.44 -2.28 -5.63
N SER A 85 22.36 -2.85 -6.11
CA SER A 85 22.31 -3.66 -7.32
C SER A 85 21.47 -3.00 -8.43
N SER A 86 21.44 -3.59 -9.61
CA SER A 86 20.63 -3.10 -10.72
C SER A 86 19.13 -3.30 -10.51
N VAL A 87 18.73 -4.15 -9.56
CA VAL A 87 17.32 -4.39 -9.23
C VAL A 87 16.82 -3.52 -8.08
N ASP A 88 17.72 -2.89 -7.33
CA ASP A 88 17.36 -1.97 -6.26
C ASP A 88 16.73 -0.71 -6.83
N GLY A 89 15.61 -0.32 -6.26
CA GLY A 89 14.89 0.87 -6.69
C GLY A 89 13.38 0.69 -6.72
N ILE A 90 12.72 1.67 -7.33
CA ILE A 90 11.27 1.65 -7.52
C ILE A 90 10.96 1.23 -8.95
N ALA A 91 10.49 0.01 -9.15
CA ALA A 91 10.00 -0.48 -10.44
C ALA A 91 8.66 0.17 -10.77
N ILE A 92 8.49 0.59 -12.02
CA ILE A 92 7.27 1.21 -12.51
C ILE A 92 6.61 0.24 -13.49
N LEU A 93 5.42 -0.23 -13.10
CA LEU A 93 4.61 -1.10 -13.92
C LEU A 93 3.55 -0.29 -14.65
N ASP A 94 3.37 -0.57 -15.92
CA ASP A 94 2.23 -0.08 -16.69
C ASP A 94 1.07 -1.08 -16.56
N VAL A 95 -0.06 -0.59 -16.04
CA VAL A 95 -1.23 -1.44 -15.74
C VAL A 95 -1.84 -2.04 -17.00
N ALA A 96 -1.87 -1.31 -18.11
CA ALA A 96 -2.48 -1.76 -19.35
C ALA A 96 -1.66 -2.85 -20.02
N SER A 97 -0.34 -2.65 -20.16
CA SER A 97 0.56 -3.62 -20.78
C SER A 97 1.00 -4.75 -19.83
N LYS A 98 0.82 -4.56 -18.51
CA LYS A 98 1.27 -5.49 -17.45
C LYS A 98 2.78 -5.76 -17.52
N LYS A 99 3.57 -4.72 -17.74
CA LYS A 99 5.04 -4.79 -17.86
C LYS A 99 5.70 -3.75 -16.99
N VAL A 100 6.92 -4.05 -16.52
CA VAL A 100 7.84 -3.05 -15.97
C VAL A 100 8.33 -2.19 -17.14
N VAL A 101 8.11 -0.88 -17.06
CA VAL A 101 8.44 0.09 -18.11
C VAL A 101 9.60 1.00 -17.73
N ALA A 102 9.89 1.14 -16.44
CA ALA A 102 11.02 1.93 -15.93
C ALA A 102 11.38 1.49 -14.51
N ARG A 103 12.53 1.99 -14.02
CA ARG A 103 12.96 1.84 -12.63
C ARG A 103 13.66 3.13 -12.19
N TYR A 104 13.29 3.65 -11.02
CA TYR A 104 13.99 4.75 -10.38
C TYR A 104 14.98 4.21 -9.36
N ARG A 105 16.22 4.66 -9.44
CA ARG A 105 17.24 4.34 -8.42
C ARG A 105 16.99 5.20 -7.20
N VAL A 106 16.96 4.58 -6.01
CA VAL A 106 16.71 5.28 -4.74
C VAL A 106 17.80 5.01 -3.69
N GLY A 107 18.52 3.92 -3.80
CA GLY A 107 19.53 3.47 -2.84
C GLY A 107 19.46 1.95 -2.66
N SER A 108 20.20 1.44 -1.67
CA SER A 108 20.28 0.03 -1.35
C SER A 108 19.11 -0.41 -0.47
N ASP A 109 18.57 -1.59 -0.76
CA ASP A 109 17.45 -2.26 -0.08
C ASP A 109 16.25 -1.34 0.24
N PRO A 110 15.58 -0.79 -0.81
CA PRO A 110 14.40 0.01 -0.57
C PRO A 110 13.24 -0.84 -0.06
N GLU A 111 12.71 -0.44 1.11
CA GLU A 111 11.64 -1.16 1.80
C GLU A 111 10.25 -0.65 1.41
N GLN A 112 9.99 0.59 1.75
CA GLN A 112 8.70 1.23 1.56
C GLN A 112 8.89 2.62 0.94
N PHE A 113 7.82 3.18 0.41
CA PHE A 113 7.82 4.53 -0.12
C PHE A 113 6.42 5.14 -0.05
N ALA A 114 6.36 6.46 -0.14
CA ALA A 114 5.13 7.21 -0.30
C ALA A 114 5.22 8.15 -1.49
N VAL A 115 4.11 8.29 -2.20
CA VAL A 115 3.91 9.33 -3.21
C VAL A 115 3.14 10.47 -2.56
N VAL A 116 3.62 11.71 -2.69
CA VAL A 116 2.86 12.87 -2.21
C VAL A 116 1.55 13.00 -2.99
N PRO A 117 0.47 13.51 -2.37
CA PRO A 117 -0.88 13.48 -2.97
C PRO A 117 -1.01 14.15 -4.34
N ASP A 118 -0.20 15.18 -4.63
CA ASP A 118 -0.18 15.85 -5.95
C ASP A 118 0.55 15.05 -7.03
N GLY A 119 1.13 13.89 -6.69
CA GLY A 119 1.86 13.03 -7.61
C GLY A 119 3.22 13.58 -8.07
N SER A 120 3.71 14.66 -7.47
CA SER A 120 4.95 15.30 -7.93
C SER A 120 6.21 14.58 -7.48
N ARG A 121 6.17 13.94 -6.28
CA ARG A 121 7.33 13.32 -5.65
C ARG A 121 7.02 11.97 -5.01
N LEU A 122 8.07 11.17 -4.94
CA LEU A 122 8.12 9.91 -4.19
C LEU A 122 9.25 10.01 -3.17
N TYR A 123 9.03 9.51 -1.96
CA TYR A 123 10.05 9.33 -0.92
C TYR A 123 10.16 7.86 -0.61
N ALA A 124 11.34 7.28 -0.76
CA ALA A 124 11.61 5.87 -0.48
C ALA A 124 12.59 5.72 0.68
N SER A 125 12.31 4.81 1.60
CA SER A 125 13.26 4.37 2.64
C SER A 125 14.28 3.42 2.02
N ASN A 126 15.55 3.57 2.42
CA ASN A 126 16.66 2.70 2.02
C ASN A 126 17.26 2.09 3.29
N GLU A 127 16.91 0.83 3.56
CA GLU A 127 17.18 0.15 4.84
C GLU A 127 18.67 0.17 5.17
N ASP A 128 19.51 -0.34 4.28
CA ASP A 128 20.95 -0.44 4.48
C ASP A 128 21.66 0.90 4.64
N GLY A 129 21.14 1.94 3.97
CA GLY A 129 21.76 3.27 3.94
C GLY A 129 21.38 4.19 5.09
N GLY A 130 20.37 3.87 5.89
CA GLY A 130 19.81 4.76 6.91
C GLY A 130 19.29 6.07 6.31
N THR A 131 18.77 6.03 5.09
CA THR A 131 18.35 7.23 4.34
C THR A 131 16.95 7.12 3.77
N ALA A 132 16.38 8.28 3.45
CA ALA A 132 15.21 8.38 2.58
C ALA A 132 15.57 9.17 1.32
N THR A 133 15.20 8.66 0.16
CA THR A 133 15.47 9.30 -1.13
C THR A 133 14.22 9.93 -1.71
N ALA A 134 14.29 11.20 -2.09
CA ALA A 134 13.24 11.92 -2.80
C ALA A 134 13.49 11.89 -4.31
N ILE A 135 12.46 11.45 -5.07
CA ILE A 135 12.47 11.39 -6.54
C ILE A 135 11.39 12.31 -7.09
N ASP A 136 11.70 13.10 -8.09
CA ASP A 136 10.73 13.83 -8.92
C ASP A 136 10.07 12.86 -9.90
N LEU A 137 8.77 12.60 -9.74
CA LEU A 137 8.06 11.58 -10.52
C LEU A 137 7.84 11.98 -11.98
N LYS A 138 7.89 13.27 -12.30
CA LYS A 138 7.75 13.73 -13.67
C LYS A 138 9.00 13.48 -14.51
N THR A 139 10.17 13.66 -13.88
CA THR A 139 11.47 13.56 -14.57
C THR A 139 12.23 12.27 -14.24
N GLY A 140 11.84 11.57 -13.20
CA GLY A 140 12.58 10.42 -12.64
C GLY A 140 13.89 10.79 -11.97
N LYS A 141 14.15 12.09 -11.76
CA LYS A 141 15.42 12.56 -11.19
C LYS A 141 15.43 12.50 -9.69
N HIS A 142 16.56 12.14 -9.15
CA HIS A 142 16.90 12.28 -7.75
C HIS A 142 16.85 13.76 -7.33
N VAL A 143 16.14 14.04 -6.23
CA VAL A 143 15.97 15.40 -5.67
C VAL A 143 16.81 15.57 -4.43
N ALA A 144 16.76 14.62 -3.50
CA ALA A 144 17.49 14.67 -2.25
C ALA A 144 17.69 13.26 -1.67
N THR A 145 18.78 13.09 -0.91
CA THR A 145 18.98 11.98 0.03
C THR A 145 19.00 12.57 1.44
N LEU A 146 18.14 12.05 2.30
CA LEU A 146 17.91 12.55 3.65
C LEU A 146 18.38 11.49 4.64
N VAL A 147 19.26 11.85 5.55
CA VAL A 147 19.62 10.96 6.67
C VAL A 147 18.45 10.89 7.62
N VAL A 148 17.98 9.69 7.87
CA VAL A 148 16.90 9.35 8.83
C VAL A 148 17.46 8.47 9.94
N GLY A 149 16.73 7.56 10.53
CA GLY A 149 17.29 6.63 11.51
C GLY A 149 17.93 5.39 10.87
N ILE A 150 18.40 4.46 11.70
CA ILE A 150 18.97 3.18 11.29
C ILE A 150 17.84 2.23 10.93
N GLU A 151 17.99 1.50 9.81
CA GLU A 151 17.00 0.58 9.24
C GLU A 151 15.64 1.26 9.02
N PRO A 152 15.58 2.27 8.12
CA PRO A 152 14.31 2.91 7.81
C PRO A 152 13.40 1.97 7.02
N GLU A 153 12.13 1.91 7.46
CA GLU A 153 11.12 0.98 6.94
C GLU A 153 9.93 1.75 6.34
N GLY A 154 8.92 2.02 7.17
CA GLY A 154 7.65 2.60 6.73
C GLY A 154 7.77 4.06 6.32
N VAL A 155 7.10 4.42 5.23
CA VAL A 155 7.02 5.79 4.73
C VAL A 155 5.57 6.16 4.46
N ALA A 156 5.13 7.32 4.94
CA ALA A 156 3.83 7.88 4.57
C ALA A 156 3.91 9.38 4.34
N ALA A 157 3.12 9.88 3.39
CA ALA A 157 2.92 11.30 3.14
C ALA A 157 1.59 11.77 3.76
N SER A 158 1.59 12.96 4.34
CA SER A 158 0.38 13.58 4.86
C SER A 158 -0.59 13.95 3.72
N PRO A 159 -1.91 14.00 3.98
CA PRO A 159 -2.91 14.31 2.96
C PRO A 159 -2.75 15.68 2.28
N ASP A 160 -2.14 16.64 2.99
CA ASP A 160 -1.80 17.96 2.43
C ASP A 160 -0.49 17.98 1.64
N GLY A 161 0.23 16.84 1.58
CA GLY A 161 1.51 16.69 0.90
C GLY A 161 2.69 17.42 1.54
N ARG A 162 2.50 18.01 2.72
CA ARG A 162 3.54 18.79 3.40
C ARG A 162 4.54 17.94 4.14
N TRP A 163 4.07 16.88 4.79
CA TRP A 163 4.88 16.05 5.66
C TRP A 163 5.08 14.67 5.09
N VAL A 164 6.29 14.14 5.26
CA VAL A 164 6.60 12.73 5.05
C VAL A 164 7.21 12.20 6.34
N TYR A 165 6.61 11.12 6.86
CA TYR A 165 7.10 10.43 8.05
C TYR A 165 7.76 9.14 7.64
N VAL A 166 8.96 8.88 8.21
CA VAL A 166 9.76 7.69 7.95
C VAL A 166 10.05 7.00 9.28
N THR A 167 9.60 5.77 9.44
CA THR A 167 9.92 4.95 10.62
C THR A 167 11.31 4.33 10.46
N SER A 168 12.05 4.17 11.56
CA SER A 168 13.37 3.54 11.58
C SER A 168 13.45 2.53 12.71
N GLU A 169 13.58 1.24 12.34
CA GLU A 169 13.45 0.10 13.23
C GLU A 169 14.42 0.13 14.41
N THR A 170 15.71 0.12 14.10
CA THR A 170 16.77 0.05 15.11
C THR A 170 16.92 1.34 15.91
N SER A 171 16.59 2.48 15.29
CA SER A 171 16.59 3.76 16.01
C SER A 171 15.35 3.98 16.89
N ASN A 172 14.31 3.14 16.78
CA ASN A 172 13.03 3.30 17.47
C ASN A 172 12.45 4.71 17.29
N SER A 173 12.50 5.24 16.08
CA SER A 173 12.15 6.63 15.80
C SER A 173 11.31 6.79 14.54
N VAL A 174 10.69 7.98 14.44
CA VAL A 174 10.03 8.47 13.23
C VAL A 174 10.68 9.78 12.84
N SER A 175 11.30 9.83 11.67
CA SER A 175 11.84 11.07 11.10
C SER A 175 10.73 11.86 10.40
N LEU A 176 10.67 13.17 10.69
CA LEU A 176 9.69 14.09 10.15
C LEU A 176 10.35 14.93 9.04
N ILE A 177 9.91 14.77 7.81
CA ILE A 177 10.45 15.46 6.63
C ILE A 177 9.45 16.53 6.19
N ASP A 178 9.89 17.79 6.03
CA ASP A 178 9.14 18.81 5.29
C ASP A 178 9.37 18.59 3.78
N ALA A 179 8.34 18.15 3.06
CA ALA A 179 8.43 17.81 1.66
C ALA A 179 8.64 19.02 0.74
N ARG A 180 8.40 20.25 1.21
CA ARG A 180 8.64 21.47 0.43
C ARG A 180 10.11 21.83 0.37
N THR A 181 10.84 21.58 1.46
CA THR A 181 12.26 21.90 1.59
C THR A 181 13.15 20.67 1.41
N ASN A 182 12.60 19.46 1.47
CA ASN A 182 13.32 18.18 1.54
C ASN A 182 14.34 18.18 2.69
N THR A 183 13.87 18.51 3.89
CA THR A 183 14.72 18.53 5.10
C THR A 183 14.06 17.73 6.21
N VAL A 184 14.85 17.01 6.99
CA VAL A 184 14.41 16.41 8.25
C VAL A 184 14.30 17.53 9.28
N VAL A 185 13.11 17.77 9.81
CA VAL A 185 12.82 18.87 10.74
C VAL A 185 12.66 18.40 12.18
N GLY A 186 12.70 17.10 12.42
CA GLY A 186 12.60 16.52 13.77
C GLY A 186 12.54 15.01 13.72
N ASN A 187 12.71 14.39 14.89
CA ASN A 187 12.56 12.96 15.10
C ASN A 187 11.72 12.75 16.37
N LEU A 188 10.81 11.78 16.31
CA LEU A 188 10.02 11.31 17.45
C LEU A 188 10.57 9.96 17.89
N LEU A 189 10.86 9.79 19.17
CA LEU A 189 11.12 8.48 19.75
C LEU A 189 9.78 7.79 20.00
N VAL A 190 9.63 6.59 19.47
CA VAL A 190 8.44 5.76 19.63
C VAL A 190 8.82 4.43 20.28
N ASP A 191 7.88 3.51 20.38
CA ASP A 191 8.17 2.20 20.96
C ASP A 191 9.02 1.32 20.02
N LEU A 192 9.47 0.17 20.53
CA LEU A 192 10.50 -0.67 19.92
C LEU A 192 10.08 -1.22 18.55
N ARG A 193 10.95 -1.03 17.59
CA ARG A 193 10.87 -1.51 16.21
C ARG A 193 9.64 -0.98 15.46
N PRO A 194 9.56 0.33 15.20
CA PRO A 194 8.46 0.90 14.41
C PRO A 194 8.53 0.43 12.96
N ARG A 195 7.35 0.00 12.43
CA ARG A 195 7.23 -0.60 11.09
C ARG A 195 6.53 0.30 10.10
N ALA A 196 5.32 0.69 10.38
CA ALA A 196 4.51 1.45 9.44
C ALA A 196 3.95 2.71 10.09
N VAL A 197 3.60 3.66 9.25
CA VAL A 197 2.92 4.88 9.62
C VAL A 197 1.77 5.17 8.65
N ALA A 198 0.65 5.67 9.16
CA ALA A 198 -0.47 6.14 8.36
C ALA A 198 -1.03 7.44 8.93
N PHE A 199 -1.42 8.37 8.06
CA PHE A 199 -2.11 9.60 8.48
C PHE A 199 -3.63 9.39 8.50
N SER A 200 -4.32 10.13 9.39
CA SER A 200 -5.76 10.32 9.27
C SER A 200 -6.09 11.11 8.00
N PRO A 201 -7.28 10.91 7.39
CA PRO A 201 -7.65 11.61 6.15
C PRO A 201 -7.68 13.14 6.26
N ASP A 202 -7.94 13.66 7.46
CA ASP A 202 -7.89 15.09 7.77
C ASP A 202 -6.47 15.60 8.06
N GLY A 203 -5.48 14.71 8.10
CA GLY A 203 -4.08 15.01 8.35
C GLY A 203 -3.75 15.40 9.80
N THR A 204 -4.71 15.36 10.74
CA THR A 204 -4.50 15.82 12.11
C THR A 204 -3.74 14.84 12.98
N ARG A 205 -3.76 13.55 12.64
CA ARG A 205 -3.09 12.48 13.38
C ARG A 205 -2.25 11.60 12.47
N ALA A 206 -1.18 11.04 13.03
CA ALA A 206 -0.44 9.93 12.43
C ALA A 206 -0.43 8.75 13.42
N PHE A 207 -0.52 7.55 12.87
CA PHE A 207 -0.57 6.29 13.60
C PHE A 207 0.65 5.46 13.23
N VAL A 208 1.46 5.10 14.22
CA VAL A 208 2.74 4.37 14.03
C VAL A 208 2.67 3.04 14.75
N THR A 209 2.88 1.95 14.03
CA THR A 209 2.99 0.61 14.62
C THR A 209 4.41 0.34 15.10
N ALA A 210 4.57 -0.33 16.24
CA ALA A 210 5.85 -0.78 16.78
C ALA A 210 5.80 -2.29 17.02
N GLU A 211 6.49 -3.07 16.17
CA GLU A 211 6.40 -4.54 16.13
C GLU A 211 6.85 -5.18 17.45
N VAL A 212 8.03 -4.83 17.94
CA VAL A 212 8.58 -5.41 19.17
C VAL A 212 7.91 -4.82 20.39
N GLY A 213 7.61 -3.54 20.40
CA GLY A 213 6.86 -2.87 21.46
C GLY A 213 5.42 -3.38 21.61
N GLY A 214 4.84 -3.92 20.52
CA GLY A 214 3.47 -4.41 20.51
C GLY A 214 2.43 -3.31 20.58
N THR A 215 2.74 -2.10 20.09
CA THR A 215 1.94 -0.90 20.30
C THR A 215 1.57 -0.17 19.00
N LEU A 216 0.56 0.67 19.11
CA LEU A 216 0.18 1.71 18.15
C LEU A 216 0.38 3.07 18.83
N THR A 217 1.34 3.86 18.34
CA THR A 217 1.58 5.22 18.81
C THR A 217 0.78 6.21 17.96
N VAL A 218 0.11 7.16 18.61
CA VAL A 218 -0.68 8.21 17.97
C VAL A 218 0.04 9.54 18.15
N VAL A 219 0.27 10.24 17.05
CA VAL A 219 0.97 11.51 16.98
C VAL A 219 -0.01 12.60 16.55
N ASP A 220 -0.06 13.72 17.27
CA ASP A 220 -0.67 14.96 16.77
C ASP A 220 0.28 15.59 15.75
N THR A 221 -0.16 15.76 14.52
CA THR A 221 0.70 16.22 13.43
C THR A 221 0.99 17.71 13.47
N LYS A 222 0.14 18.49 14.16
CA LYS A 222 0.31 19.95 14.30
C LYS A 222 1.36 20.28 15.36
N THR A 223 1.25 19.68 16.54
CA THR A 223 2.20 19.89 17.64
C THR A 223 3.43 19.01 17.50
N ARG A 224 3.30 17.86 16.80
CA ARG A 224 4.30 16.79 16.66
C ARG A 224 4.58 16.08 17.97
N ASP A 225 3.59 16.02 18.85
CA ASP A 225 3.67 15.32 20.12
C ASP A 225 3.02 13.92 19.99
N ILE A 226 3.55 12.98 20.76
CA ILE A 226 2.88 11.70 21.00
C ILE A 226 1.74 11.95 21.99
N VAL A 227 0.50 11.72 21.52
CA VAL A 227 -0.70 11.94 22.33
C VAL A 227 -1.22 10.66 22.98
N SER A 228 -0.83 9.51 22.47
CA SER A 228 -1.22 8.20 23.04
C SER A 228 -0.32 7.08 22.54
N THR A 229 -0.20 6.00 23.33
CA THR A 229 0.39 4.74 22.92
C THR A 229 -0.52 3.62 23.41
N VAL A 230 -1.05 2.81 22.48
CA VAL A 230 -2.06 1.79 22.75
C VAL A 230 -1.46 0.41 22.54
N PRO A 231 -1.52 -0.50 23.53
CA PRO A 231 -1.09 -1.88 23.33
C PRO A 231 -2.04 -2.63 22.38
N ILE A 232 -1.48 -3.29 21.39
CA ILE A 232 -2.22 -4.13 20.45
C ILE A 232 -2.21 -5.56 20.93
N GLU A 233 -3.42 -6.11 21.15
CA GLU A 233 -3.58 -7.48 21.70
C GLU A 233 -2.76 -7.71 22.97
N GLY A 234 -2.81 -6.75 23.90
CA GLY A 234 -2.05 -6.82 25.15
C GLY A 234 -0.53 -6.75 24.98
N GLY A 235 -0.04 -6.25 23.83
CA GLY A 235 1.39 -6.18 23.48
C GLY A 235 1.91 -7.41 22.72
N GLU A 236 1.10 -8.45 22.55
CA GLU A 236 1.51 -9.70 21.90
C GLU A 236 1.30 -9.74 20.38
N GLY A 237 0.53 -8.80 19.82
CA GLY A 237 0.11 -8.79 18.42
C GLY A 237 1.26 -8.70 17.41
N LYS A 238 2.35 -8.04 17.77
CA LYS A 238 3.44 -7.69 16.84
C LYS A 238 2.91 -6.93 15.63
N PRO A 239 2.37 -5.70 15.86
CA PRO A 239 1.74 -4.90 14.81
C PRO A 239 2.76 -4.46 13.75
N VAL A 240 2.38 -4.58 12.48
CA VAL A 240 3.21 -4.25 11.32
C VAL A 240 2.53 -3.22 10.44
N GLY A 241 1.55 -3.61 9.63
CA GLY A 241 0.85 -2.69 8.73
C GLY A 241 -0.24 -1.90 9.45
N VAL A 242 -0.49 -0.66 9.01
CA VAL A 242 -1.56 0.20 9.51
C VAL A 242 -2.20 0.97 8.37
N VAL A 243 -3.54 1.12 8.42
CA VAL A 243 -4.30 1.99 7.51
C VAL A 243 -5.47 2.62 8.25
N VAL A 244 -5.82 3.85 7.87
CA VAL A 244 -6.98 4.56 8.39
C VAL A 244 -8.12 4.52 7.38
N SER A 245 -9.36 4.33 7.83
CA SER A 245 -10.53 4.36 6.96
C SER A 245 -10.72 5.72 6.29
N PRO A 246 -11.28 5.79 5.08
CA PRO A 246 -11.48 7.06 4.37
C PRO A 246 -12.33 8.09 5.12
N ASP A 247 -13.22 7.65 6.01
CA ASP A 247 -14.03 8.50 6.88
C ASP A 247 -13.32 8.92 8.18
N GLY A 248 -12.07 8.46 8.40
CA GLY A 248 -11.25 8.75 9.57
C GLY A 248 -11.70 8.10 10.86
N ARG A 249 -12.74 7.23 10.85
CA ARG A 249 -13.34 6.70 12.07
C ARG A 249 -12.68 5.44 12.59
N ARG A 250 -11.97 4.70 11.75
CA ARG A 250 -11.34 3.42 12.12
C ARG A 250 -9.89 3.37 11.72
N VAL A 251 -9.09 2.74 12.57
CA VAL A 251 -7.71 2.36 12.27
C VAL A 251 -7.67 0.84 12.23
N TYR A 252 -7.06 0.30 11.18
CA TYR A 252 -6.85 -1.13 10.99
C TYR A 252 -5.38 -1.46 11.13
N VAL A 253 -5.05 -2.39 12.01
CA VAL A 253 -3.67 -2.78 12.32
C VAL A 253 -3.50 -4.26 12.07
N ALA A 254 -2.57 -4.62 11.19
CA ALA A 254 -2.20 -6.00 10.91
C ALA A 254 -1.16 -6.49 11.93
N SER A 255 -1.44 -7.60 12.61
CA SER A 255 -0.60 -8.19 13.65
C SER A 255 0.08 -9.46 13.15
N GLY A 256 1.38 -9.34 12.84
CA GLY A 256 2.14 -10.39 12.17
C GLY A 256 2.27 -11.70 12.95
N ARG A 257 2.35 -11.66 14.28
CA ARG A 257 2.53 -12.85 15.11
C ARG A 257 1.24 -13.63 15.31
N THR A 258 0.15 -12.93 15.59
CA THR A 258 -1.15 -13.55 15.93
C THR A 258 -1.96 -13.93 14.70
N GLY A 259 -1.62 -13.39 13.52
CA GLY A 259 -2.37 -13.62 12.29
C GLY A 259 -3.74 -12.94 12.32
N THR A 260 -3.79 -11.70 12.80
CA THR A 260 -5.01 -10.97 13.03
C THR A 260 -4.98 -9.56 12.42
N LEU A 261 -6.17 -8.99 12.26
CA LEU A 261 -6.40 -7.58 11.95
C LEU A 261 -7.19 -6.98 13.11
N SER A 262 -6.58 -6.04 13.84
CA SER A 262 -7.26 -5.26 14.88
C SER A 262 -8.00 -4.09 14.24
N VAL A 263 -9.28 -3.93 14.58
CA VAL A 263 -10.14 -2.80 14.18
C VAL A 263 -10.28 -1.89 15.39
N ILE A 264 -9.82 -0.66 15.27
CA ILE A 264 -9.69 0.30 16.38
C ILE A 264 -10.56 1.51 16.07
N ASP A 265 -11.31 2.00 17.04
CA ASP A 265 -11.98 3.29 16.96
C ASP A 265 -10.93 4.41 16.99
N ALA A 266 -10.92 5.26 15.97
CA ALA A 266 -9.90 6.29 15.84
C ALA A 266 -10.04 7.43 16.88
N ALA A 267 -11.23 7.62 17.45
CA ALA A 267 -11.48 8.67 18.46
C ALA A 267 -11.15 8.20 19.88
N THR A 268 -11.63 7.00 20.26
CA THR A 268 -11.44 6.46 21.61
C THR A 268 -10.17 5.63 21.75
N LEU A 269 -9.59 5.18 20.63
CA LEU A 269 -8.44 4.27 20.53
C LEU A 269 -8.70 2.87 21.13
N GLU A 270 -9.96 2.52 21.31
CA GLU A 270 -10.37 1.20 21.79
C GLU A 270 -10.41 0.18 20.64
N VAL A 271 -10.00 -1.05 20.92
CA VAL A 271 -10.11 -2.15 19.96
C VAL A 271 -11.56 -2.61 19.89
N ILE A 272 -12.24 -2.30 18.78
CA ILE A 272 -13.63 -2.70 18.51
C ILE A 272 -13.72 -4.20 18.25
N LYS A 273 -12.76 -4.73 17.49
CA LYS A 273 -12.77 -6.11 17.02
C LYS A 273 -11.36 -6.58 16.65
N THR A 274 -11.08 -7.84 16.91
CA THR A 274 -9.95 -8.58 16.33
C THR A 274 -10.49 -9.61 15.35
N VAL A 275 -9.98 -9.60 14.12
CA VAL A 275 -10.39 -10.48 13.03
C VAL A 275 -9.25 -11.42 12.69
N ALA A 276 -9.46 -12.73 12.78
CA ALA A 276 -8.48 -13.69 12.32
C ALA A 276 -8.34 -13.63 10.78
N VAL A 277 -7.10 -13.52 10.28
CA VAL A 277 -6.75 -13.47 8.86
C VAL A 277 -5.75 -14.58 8.52
N GLY A 278 -4.99 -14.48 7.44
CA GLY A 278 -3.94 -15.45 7.16
C GLY A 278 -2.71 -15.32 8.06
N LYS A 279 -1.70 -16.17 7.85
CA LYS A 279 -0.49 -16.20 8.69
C LYS A 279 0.46 -15.06 8.32
N ARG A 280 0.96 -14.36 9.33
CA ARG A 280 1.88 -13.22 9.22
C ARG A 280 1.36 -12.16 8.24
N PRO A 281 0.20 -11.53 8.52
CA PRO A 281 -0.25 -10.38 7.75
C PRO A 281 0.79 -9.26 7.90
N TRP A 282 1.21 -8.71 6.76
CA TRP A 282 2.23 -7.66 6.69
C TRP A 282 1.61 -6.35 6.23
N GLY A 283 1.29 -6.25 4.94
CA GLY A 283 0.62 -5.10 4.39
C GLY A 283 -0.88 -5.11 4.63
N VAL A 284 -1.46 -3.94 4.82
CA VAL A 284 -2.89 -3.72 4.94
C VAL A 284 -3.29 -2.49 4.11
N THR A 285 -4.42 -2.56 3.45
CA THR A 285 -5.01 -1.44 2.71
C THR A 285 -6.52 -1.49 2.78
N ILE A 286 -7.20 -0.39 2.41
CA ILE A 286 -8.65 -0.28 2.40
C ILE A 286 -9.12 0.28 1.07
N SER A 287 -10.27 -0.19 0.57
CA SER A 287 -10.89 0.37 -0.63
C SER A 287 -11.31 1.82 -0.43
N ARG A 288 -11.31 2.63 -1.51
CA ARG A 288 -11.67 4.06 -1.44
C ARG A 288 -13.07 4.32 -0.90
N ASP A 289 -13.99 3.39 -1.11
CA ASP A 289 -15.36 3.44 -0.56
C ASP A 289 -15.44 2.98 0.91
N GLY A 290 -14.30 2.59 1.51
CA GLY A 290 -14.23 2.10 2.88
C GLY A 290 -14.87 0.74 3.14
N ARG A 291 -15.30 0.03 2.08
CA ARG A 291 -16.11 -1.19 2.22
C ARG A 291 -15.28 -2.44 2.49
N TYR A 292 -14.10 -2.55 1.91
CA TYR A 292 -13.25 -3.73 2.04
C TYR A 292 -11.85 -3.37 2.52
N VAL A 293 -11.39 -4.10 3.51
CA VAL A 293 -9.99 -4.09 3.97
C VAL A 293 -9.30 -5.34 3.45
N TYR A 294 -8.05 -5.19 3.03
CA TYR A 294 -7.24 -6.29 2.48
C TYR A 294 -5.97 -6.44 3.29
N THR A 295 -5.59 -7.69 3.60
CA THR A 295 -4.31 -8.00 4.24
C THR A 295 -3.47 -8.92 3.36
N ALA A 296 -2.19 -8.60 3.19
CA ALA A 296 -1.20 -9.45 2.52
C ALA A 296 -0.57 -10.39 3.57
N ASN A 297 -0.84 -11.69 3.47
CA ASN A 297 -0.50 -12.68 4.50
C ASN A 297 0.74 -13.48 4.08
N GLY A 298 1.92 -13.05 4.55
CA GLY A 298 3.23 -13.49 4.07
C GLY A 298 3.51 -14.98 4.22
N LEU A 299 3.07 -15.63 5.30
CA LEU A 299 3.36 -17.06 5.52
C LEU A 299 2.26 -18.01 5.04
N SER A 300 1.04 -17.53 4.78
CA SER A 300 -0.02 -18.34 4.17
C SER A 300 -0.14 -18.17 2.66
N ASN A 301 0.63 -17.22 2.07
CA ASN A 301 0.68 -16.95 0.64
C ASN A 301 -0.70 -16.58 0.07
N ASP A 302 -1.42 -15.74 0.80
CA ASP A 302 -2.76 -15.32 0.41
C ASP A 302 -3.07 -13.88 0.84
N VAL A 303 -4.20 -13.40 0.38
CA VAL A 303 -4.80 -12.12 0.76
C VAL A 303 -6.14 -12.41 1.43
N SER A 304 -6.37 -11.85 2.60
CA SER A 304 -7.71 -11.85 3.20
C SER A 304 -8.44 -10.58 2.76
N VAL A 305 -9.71 -10.73 2.36
CA VAL A 305 -10.64 -9.63 2.06
C VAL A 305 -11.63 -9.55 3.20
N ILE A 306 -11.67 -8.44 3.90
CA ILE A 306 -12.50 -8.24 5.09
C ILE A 306 -13.59 -7.21 4.76
N ASP A 307 -14.86 -7.55 4.96
CA ASP A 307 -15.98 -6.61 4.90
C ASP A 307 -15.92 -5.69 6.13
N ALA A 308 -15.65 -4.40 5.92
CA ALA A 308 -15.46 -3.42 6.98
C ALA A 308 -16.75 -3.12 7.76
N ARG A 309 -17.92 -3.39 7.21
CA ARG A 309 -19.21 -3.20 7.88
C ARG A 309 -19.47 -4.31 8.91
N THR A 310 -19.10 -5.56 8.57
CA THR A 310 -19.34 -6.72 9.42
C THR A 310 -18.12 -7.14 10.23
N ASN A 311 -16.93 -6.63 9.88
CA ASN A 311 -15.63 -7.03 10.42
C ASN A 311 -15.44 -8.56 10.32
N ARG A 312 -15.75 -9.15 9.16
CA ARG A 312 -15.58 -10.57 8.86
C ARG A 312 -14.82 -10.77 7.56
N VAL A 313 -14.05 -11.83 7.50
CA VAL A 313 -13.40 -12.26 6.25
C VAL A 313 -14.48 -12.69 5.26
N ALA A 314 -14.57 -11.97 4.14
CA ALA A 314 -15.48 -12.24 3.04
C ALA A 314 -14.88 -13.21 2.01
N ALA A 315 -13.55 -13.15 1.80
CA ALA A 315 -12.82 -14.03 0.90
C ALA A 315 -11.36 -14.19 1.32
N THR A 316 -10.75 -15.29 0.88
CA THR A 316 -9.31 -15.52 0.94
C THR A 316 -8.81 -15.88 -0.45
N ILE A 317 -7.82 -15.14 -0.97
CA ILE A 317 -7.35 -15.23 -2.35
C ILE A 317 -5.89 -15.68 -2.33
N LYS A 318 -5.55 -16.77 -3.03
CA LYS A 318 -4.16 -17.18 -3.17
C LYS A 318 -3.38 -16.16 -4.02
N ALA A 319 -2.25 -15.69 -3.47
CA ALA A 319 -1.34 -14.74 -4.12
C ALA A 319 -0.05 -15.42 -4.58
N GLY A 320 1.04 -14.66 -4.75
CA GLY A 320 2.38 -15.19 -4.94
C GLY A 320 2.98 -15.71 -3.63
N GLN A 321 4.30 -15.93 -3.62
CA GLN A 321 4.99 -16.37 -2.41
C GLN A 321 5.43 -15.18 -1.56
N ARG A 322 5.13 -15.25 -0.27
CA ARG A 322 5.39 -14.19 0.71
C ARG A 322 4.82 -12.83 0.27
N PRO A 323 3.48 -12.71 0.10
CA PRO A 323 2.86 -11.40 -0.12
C PRO A 323 3.24 -10.45 1.01
N TRP A 324 3.72 -9.25 0.62
CA TRP A 324 4.25 -8.25 1.53
C TRP A 324 3.40 -6.99 1.54
N GLY A 325 3.29 -6.31 0.41
CA GLY A 325 2.51 -5.08 0.24
C GLY A 325 1.23 -5.31 -0.56
N ILE A 326 0.28 -4.40 -0.39
CA ILE A 326 -1.00 -4.45 -1.08
C ILE A 326 -1.51 -3.04 -1.35
N ALA A 327 -1.94 -2.75 -2.58
CA ALA A 327 -2.39 -1.43 -3.01
C ALA A 327 -3.60 -1.50 -3.94
N LEU A 328 -4.42 -0.45 -3.87
CA LEU A 328 -5.57 -0.21 -4.76
C LEU A 328 -5.44 1.17 -5.41
N PRO A 329 -6.04 1.36 -6.61
CA PRO A 329 -6.16 2.67 -7.26
C PRO A 329 -6.99 3.67 -6.45
#